data_38056cd13c8f5038ea799774ade1c059
#
_entry.id   38056cd13c8f5038ea799774ade1c059
#
_cell.length_a   1.000
_cell.length_b   1.000
_cell.length_c   1.000
_cell.angle_alpha   90.00
_cell.angle_beta   90.00
_cell.angle_gamma   90.00
#
_symmetry.space_group_name_H-M   'P 1'
#
loop_
_entity.id
_entity.type
_entity.pdbx_description
1 polymer ?
#
loop_
_entity_poly.entity_id
_entity_poly.type
_entity_poly.pdbx_seq_one_letter_code
_entity_poly.pdbx_strand_id
1 'polypeptide(L)'
;MNKQIIVLATRNYGKTKEIKNLLDNSLIQIKDLNDFGPIPEVKETGKTFDENAYIKASFAAKVLGLPAMADDSGLIVDALDGKPGVNSARYGGESATDKEKCLKILNEMKSITNRKASFECVISIAIPTGPALTYEASCKGIITQELIGNNGFGYDPIFYYEELNKTFAAMTPEEKSSVSHRGKALRQVKNEIEKIIKWLNIQIPKDEKFNAGNIYCSNT
;
A
#
# COMPACT_ATOMS: atom_id res chain seq x y z
N MET A 1 -14.69 16.12 -18.88
CA MET A 1 -14.17 16.59 -17.58
C MET A 1 -12.74 16.06 -17.42
N ASN A 2 -11.81 16.90 -16.96
CA ASN A 2 -10.47 16.42 -16.68
C ASN A 2 -10.50 15.51 -15.44
N LYS A 3 -9.85 14.35 -15.52
CA LYS A 3 -9.72 13.44 -14.38
C LYS A 3 -8.90 14.09 -13.28
N GLN A 4 -9.26 13.83 -12.01
CA GLN A 4 -8.44 14.24 -10.87
C GLN A 4 -7.18 13.37 -10.83
N ILE A 5 -6.00 13.99 -10.86
CA ILE A 5 -4.73 13.28 -10.71
C ILE A 5 -4.51 12.99 -9.23
N ILE A 6 -4.15 11.75 -8.90
CA ILE A 6 -3.65 11.32 -7.59
C ILE A 6 -2.35 10.55 -7.83
N VAL A 7 -1.27 10.97 -7.17
CA VAL A 7 0.04 10.33 -7.30
C VAL A 7 0.15 9.16 -6.34
N LEU A 8 0.53 8.00 -6.82
CA LEU A 8 0.78 6.83 -5.99
C LEU A 8 2.23 6.85 -5.48
N ALA A 9 2.38 7.16 -4.19
CA ALA A 9 3.67 7.30 -3.52
C ALA A 9 4.23 5.93 -3.05
N THR A 10 4.48 5.04 -3.99
CA THR A 10 5.13 3.74 -3.76
C THR A 10 6.03 3.36 -4.93
N ARG A 11 7.13 2.66 -4.62
CA ARG A 11 8.01 2.03 -5.62
C ARG A 11 7.77 0.52 -5.73
N ASN A 12 6.88 -0.03 -4.91
CA ASN A 12 6.56 -1.45 -4.94
C ASN A 12 5.63 -1.76 -6.12
N TYR A 13 6.15 -2.46 -7.12
CA TYR A 13 5.42 -2.81 -8.34
C TYR A 13 4.15 -3.62 -8.06
N GLY A 14 4.20 -4.57 -7.10
CA GLY A 14 3.04 -5.38 -6.72
C GLY A 14 1.90 -4.52 -6.17
N LYS A 15 2.21 -3.58 -5.26
CA LYS A 15 1.24 -2.61 -4.74
C LYS A 15 0.67 -1.73 -5.85
N THR A 16 1.54 -1.18 -6.71
CA THR A 16 1.12 -0.33 -7.83
C THR A 16 0.12 -1.04 -8.74
N LYS A 17 0.38 -2.30 -9.09
CA LYS A 17 -0.50 -3.10 -9.92
C LYS A 17 -1.86 -3.33 -9.27
N GLU A 18 -1.89 -3.74 -8.00
CA GLU A 18 -3.14 -3.97 -7.25
C GLU A 18 -3.97 -2.68 -7.15
N ILE A 19 -3.34 -1.54 -6.84
CA ILE A 19 -4.01 -0.25 -6.67
C ILE A 19 -4.59 0.27 -8.01
N LYS A 20 -3.78 0.27 -9.07
CA LYS A 20 -4.23 0.72 -10.40
C LYS A 20 -5.42 -0.11 -10.90
N ASN A 21 -5.38 -1.43 -10.73
CA ASN A 21 -6.47 -2.33 -11.15
C ASN A 21 -7.81 -2.04 -10.44
N LEU A 22 -7.77 -1.64 -9.16
CA LEU A 22 -8.99 -1.38 -8.37
C LEU A 22 -9.53 0.03 -8.52
N LEU A 23 -8.65 1.01 -8.66
CA LEU A 23 -9.01 2.43 -8.65
C LEU A 23 -9.09 3.06 -10.04
N ASP A 24 -8.65 2.39 -11.10
CA ASP A 24 -8.76 2.96 -12.44
C ASP A 24 -10.24 3.14 -12.82
N ASN A 25 -10.62 4.40 -13.02
CA ASN A 25 -11.99 4.78 -13.36
C ASN A 25 -12.02 6.10 -14.16
N SER A 26 -13.24 6.56 -14.50
CA SER A 26 -13.43 7.77 -15.30
C SER A 26 -13.18 9.08 -14.52
N LEU A 27 -13.14 9.04 -13.18
CA LEU A 27 -13.08 10.23 -12.33
C LEU A 27 -11.65 10.59 -11.91
N ILE A 28 -10.78 9.58 -11.72
CA ILE A 28 -9.40 9.78 -11.28
C ILE A 28 -8.41 9.20 -12.28
N GLN A 29 -7.22 9.78 -12.30
CA GLN A 29 -6.04 9.27 -12.99
C GLN A 29 -4.96 8.98 -11.96
N ILE A 30 -4.58 7.71 -11.81
CA ILE A 30 -3.46 7.32 -10.96
C ILE A 30 -2.16 7.44 -11.76
N LYS A 31 -1.27 8.29 -11.26
CA LYS A 31 0.13 8.37 -11.71
C LYS A 31 1.04 7.77 -10.65
N ASP A 32 2.14 7.14 -11.03
CA ASP A 32 3.14 6.69 -10.06
C ASP A 32 4.38 7.59 -10.05
N LEU A 33 5.30 7.35 -9.10
CA LEU A 33 6.47 8.20 -8.94
C LEU A 33 7.38 8.23 -10.17
N ASN A 34 7.35 7.19 -11.01
CA ASN A 34 8.18 7.12 -12.22
C ASN A 34 7.68 8.08 -13.30
N ASP A 35 6.43 8.53 -13.23
CA ASP A 35 5.87 9.52 -14.17
C ASP A 35 6.44 10.93 -13.95
N PHE A 36 7.22 11.16 -12.85
CA PHE A 36 7.69 12.49 -12.42
C PHE A 36 9.21 12.64 -12.36
N GLY A 37 9.97 11.63 -12.80
CA GLY A 37 11.43 11.65 -12.72
C GLY A 37 11.96 11.25 -11.31
N PRO A 38 13.23 11.53 -11.01
CA PRO A 38 13.85 11.10 -9.75
C PRO A 38 13.31 11.88 -8.57
N ILE A 39 12.56 11.22 -7.69
CA ILE A 39 12.06 11.76 -6.44
C ILE A 39 12.86 11.14 -5.30
N PRO A 40 13.35 11.92 -4.32
CA PRO A 40 14.04 11.37 -3.17
C PRO A 40 13.21 10.33 -2.43
N GLU A 41 13.88 9.34 -1.87
CA GLU A 41 13.22 8.35 -1.02
C GLU A 41 12.98 8.95 0.37
N VAL A 42 11.75 8.79 0.87
CA VAL A 42 11.40 9.20 2.23
C VAL A 42 11.68 8.07 3.21
N LYS A 43 12.32 8.39 4.34
CA LYS A 43 12.53 7.43 5.42
C LYS A 43 11.21 7.18 6.16
N GLU A 44 10.83 5.92 6.27
CA GLU A 44 9.70 5.47 7.09
C GLU A 44 10.16 5.41 8.56
N THR A 45 9.88 6.49 9.30
CA THR A 45 10.27 6.62 10.72
C THR A 45 9.10 6.41 11.69
N GLY A 46 7.91 6.16 11.15
CA GLY A 46 6.70 5.91 11.92
C GLY A 46 6.75 4.58 12.66
N LYS A 47 6.05 4.54 13.79
CA LYS A 47 5.89 3.35 14.63
C LYS A 47 4.64 2.55 14.28
N THR A 48 3.75 3.13 13.49
CA THR A 48 2.49 2.52 13.03
C THR A 48 2.40 2.57 11.51
N PHE A 49 1.52 1.75 10.95
CA PHE A 49 1.21 1.79 9.50
C PHE A 49 0.61 3.14 9.09
N ASP A 50 -0.23 3.74 9.94
CA ASP A 50 -0.84 5.04 9.69
C ASP A 50 0.22 6.15 9.58
N GLU A 51 1.14 6.23 10.55
CA GLU A 51 2.25 7.19 10.52
C GLU A 51 3.08 7.04 9.25
N ASN A 52 3.45 5.82 8.86
CA ASN A 52 4.26 5.58 7.67
C ASN A 52 3.50 5.87 6.38
N ALA A 53 2.22 5.50 6.29
CA ALA A 53 1.39 5.84 5.14
C ALA A 53 1.28 7.36 4.97
N TYR A 54 1.02 8.09 6.07
CA TYR A 54 0.96 9.54 6.06
C TYR A 54 2.30 10.19 5.67
N ILE A 55 3.42 9.73 6.24
CA ILE A 55 4.77 10.25 5.91
C ILE A 55 5.03 10.13 4.40
N LYS A 56 4.75 8.97 3.80
CA LYS A 56 4.94 8.73 2.37
C LYS A 56 4.04 9.61 1.52
N ALA A 57 2.74 9.64 1.82
CA ALA A 57 1.77 10.42 1.07
C ALA A 57 2.04 11.93 1.18
N SER A 58 2.25 12.43 2.39
CA SER A 58 2.53 13.85 2.66
C SER A 58 3.82 14.33 2.00
N PHE A 59 4.88 13.50 2.03
CA PHE A 59 6.13 13.83 1.35
C PHE A 59 5.94 13.97 -0.16
N ALA A 60 5.33 12.97 -0.80
CA ALA A 60 5.09 12.99 -2.24
C ALA A 60 4.17 14.17 -2.62
N ALA A 61 3.12 14.42 -1.84
CA ALA A 61 2.21 15.54 -2.10
C ALA A 61 2.94 16.89 -2.04
N LYS A 62 3.80 17.11 -1.04
CA LYS A 62 4.57 18.36 -0.89
C LYS A 62 5.58 18.54 -2.02
N VAL A 63 6.31 17.48 -2.38
CA VAL A 63 7.35 17.55 -3.43
C VAL A 63 6.75 17.80 -4.81
N LEU A 64 5.60 17.17 -5.09
CA LEU A 64 4.98 17.23 -6.43
C LEU A 64 3.92 18.33 -6.58
N GLY A 65 3.48 18.95 -5.48
CA GLY A 65 2.37 19.90 -5.52
C GLY A 65 1.03 19.27 -5.91
N LEU A 66 0.88 17.96 -5.80
CA LEU A 66 -0.29 17.18 -6.21
C LEU A 66 -0.81 16.32 -5.06
N PRO A 67 -2.11 15.97 -5.03
CA PRO A 67 -2.60 14.96 -4.11
C PRO A 67 -1.84 13.66 -4.29
N ALA A 68 -1.40 13.04 -3.20
CA ALA A 68 -0.70 11.78 -3.24
C ALA A 68 -1.32 10.75 -2.30
N MET A 69 -1.33 9.50 -2.76
CA MET A 69 -1.79 8.34 -2.01
C MET A 69 -0.60 7.44 -1.70
N ALA A 70 -0.50 6.99 -0.47
CA ALA A 70 0.45 5.95 -0.09
C ALA A 70 -0.25 4.83 0.67
N ASP A 71 0.26 3.62 0.53
CA ASP A 71 -0.11 2.46 1.31
C ASP A 71 1.05 2.06 2.22
N ASP A 72 0.75 1.83 3.50
CA ASP A 72 1.63 1.08 4.38
C ASP A 72 0.91 -0.17 4.87
N SER A 73 1.60 -1.31 4.78
CA SER A 73 0.98 -2.62 5.01
C SER A 73 1.99 -3.61 5.51
N GLY A 74 1.56 -4.51 6.36
CA GLY A 74 2.42 -5.56 6.85
C GLY A 74 1.69 -6.76 7.38
N LEU A 75 2.47 -7.82 7.62
CA LEU A 75 2.06 -9.04 8.29
C LEU A 75 2.24 -8.87 9.79
N ILE A 76 1.22 -9.23 10.55
CA ILE A 76 1.25 -9.31 12.00
C ILE A 76 1.05 -10.77 12.39
N VAL A 77 1.97 -11.34 13.16
CA VAL A 77 1.90 -12.73 13.64
C VAL A 77 1.76 -12.71 15.15
N ASP A 78 0.64 -13.20 15.66
CA ASP A 78 0.30 -13.13 17.09
C ASP A 78 1.40 -13.74 17.98
N ALA A 79 1.88 -14.92 17.59
CA ALA A 79 2.89 -15.66 18.35
C ALA A 79 4.30 -15.06 18.28
N LEU A 80 4.52 -14.05 17.45
CA LEU A 80 5.77 -13.31 17.33
C LEU A 80 5.64 -11.88 17.88
N ASP A 81 4.73 -11.66 18.81
CA ASP A 81 4.44 -10.34 19.42
C ASP A 81 4.16 -9.26 18.37
N GLY A 82 3.40 -9.63 17.33
CA GLY A 82 3.03 -8.75 16.24
C GLY A 82 4.11 -8.54 15.16
N LYS A 83 5.27 -9.18 15.29
CA LYS A 83 6.28 -9.11 14.24
C LYS A 83 5.83 -9.87 12.99
N PRO A 84 6.28 -9.46 11.80
CA PRO A 84 7.16 -8.33 11.48
C PRO A 84 6.53 -6.92 11.62
N GLY A 85 5.20 -6.77 11.57
CA GLY A 85 4.52 -5.48 11.73
C GLY A 85 5.01 -4.45 10.70
N VAL A 86 5.27 -3.22 11.13
CA VAL A 86 5.78 -2.13 10.27
C VAL A 86 7.14 -2.43 9.63
N ASN A 87 7.85 -3.45 10.12
CA ASN A 87 9.12 -3.89 9.56
C ASN A 87 8.96 -4.97 8.47
N SER A 88 7.75 -5.25 8.01
CA SER A 88 7.46 -6.34 7.06
C SER A 88 8.33 -6.30 5.80
N ALA A 89 8.58 -5.11 5.25
CA ALA A 89 9.39 -4.97 4.05
C ALA A 89 10.86 -5.40 4.24
N ARG A 90 11.42 -5.20 5.46
CA ARG A 90 12.85 -5.39 5.78
C ARG A 90 13.11 -6.47 6.83
N TYR A 91 12.15 -7.33 7.14
CA TYR A 91 12.23 -8.29 8.25
C TYR A 91 13.37 -9.31 8.13
N GLY A 92 13.81 -9.62 6.93
CA GLY A 92 14.97 -10.46 6.66
C GLY A 92 16.27 -9.71 6.46
N GLY A 93 16.26 -8.38 6.56
CA GLY A 93 17.35 -7.48 6.15
C GLY A 93 16.94 -6.66 4.92
N GLU A 94 17.68 -5.57 4.66
CA GLU A 94 17.34 -4.62 3.58
C GLU A 94 17.32 -5.27 2.18
N SER A 95 18.16 -6.27 1.94
CA SER A 95 18.29 -6.98 0.66
C SER A 95 17.55 -8.32 0.62
N ALA A 96 16.81 -8.69 1.68
CA ALA A 96 16.15 -9.99 1.75
C ALA A 96 15.04 -10.12 0.69
N THR A 97 15.08 -11.22 -0.04
CA THR A 97 14.02 -11.61 -0.96
C THR A 97 12.73 -11.97 -0.21
N ASP A 98 11.58 -11.92 -0.88
CA ASP A 98 10.31 -12.31 -0.27
C ASP A 98 10.33 -13.76 0.22
N LYS A 99 11.02 -14.66 -0.50
CA LYS A 99 11.21 -16.04 -0.08
C LYS A 99 12.00 -16.15 1.23
N GLU A 100 13.09 -15.42 1.38
CA GLU A 100 13.90 -15.43 2.60
C GLU A 100 13.12 -14.87 3.80
N LYS A 101 12.31 -13.82 3.60
CA LYS A 101 11.41 -13.29 4.62
C LYS A 101 10.36 -14.32 5.06
N CYS A 102 9.76 -15.04 4.11
CA CYS A 102 8.84 -16.12 4.41
C CYS A 102 9.51 -17.26 5.19
N LEU A 103 10.68 -17.71 4.75
CA LEU A 103 11.43 -18.79 5.41
C LEU A 103 11.86 -18.41 6.82
N LYS A 104 12.18 -17.14 7.06
CA LYS A 104 12.49 -16.63 8.40
C LYS A 104 11.29 -16.78 9.34
N ILE A 105 10.08 -16.35 8.90
CA ILE A 105 8.84 -16.51 9.69
C ILE A 105 8.56 -18.01 9.95
N LEU A 106 8.64 -18.85 8.93
CA LEU A 106 8.41 -20.28 9.08
C LEU A 106 9.38 -20.94 10.08
N ASN A 107 10.65 -20.54 10.05
CA ASN A 107 11.66 -21.04 10.98
C ASN A 107 11.41 -20.57 12.42
N GLU A 108 11.08 -19.31 12.63
CA GLU A 108 10.72 -18.75 13.95
C GLU A 108 9.48 -19.40 14.52
N MET A 109 8.56 -19.88 13.66
CA MET A 109 7.32 -20.53 14.05
C MET A 109 7.37 -22.08 14.07
N LYS A 110 8.55 -22.69 13.88
CA LYS A 110 8.68 -24.14 13.69
C LYS A 110 8.04 -24.98 14.80
N SER A 111 8.14 -24.53 16.06
CA SER A 111 7.59 -25.23 17.23
C SER A 111 6.36 -24.55 17.83
N ILE A 112 5.78 -23.60 17.13
CA ILE A 112 4.66 -22.79 17.63
C ILE A 112 3.35 -23.32 17.04
N THR A 113 2.39 -23.62 17.91
CA THR A 113 1.06 -24.11 17.54
C THR A 113 0.08 -22.96 17.21
N ASN A 114 0.20 -21.81 17.89
CA ASN A 114 -0.59 -20.65 17.57
C ASN A 114 -0.05 -20.02 16.28
N ARG A 115 -0.77 -20.22 15.20
CA ARG A 115 -0.37 -19.72 13.88
C ARG A 115 -1.18 -18.54 13.40
N LYS A 116 -2.00 -17.94 14.27
CA LYS A 116 -2.83 -16.79 13.93
C LYS A 116 -2.00 -15.61 13.47
N ALA A 117 -2.47 -14.99 12.40
CA ALA A 117 -1.85 -13.83 11.81
C ALA A 117 -2.90 -12.94 11.16
N SER A 118 -2.55 -11.69 10.92
CA SER A 118 -3.31 -10.78 10.08
C SER A 118 -2.39 -10.02 9.14
N PHE A 119 -2.91 -9.65 7.99
CA PHE A 119 -2.38 -8.56 7.21
C PHE A 119 -3.15 -7.28 7.53
N GLU A 120 -2.43 -6.19 7.66
CA GLU A 120 -2.99 -4.85 7.81
C GLU A 120 -2.57 -3.94 6.67
N CYS A 121 -3.46 -3.03 6.29
CA CYS A 121 -3.22 -2.02 5.29
C CYS A 121 -3.82 -0.70 5.75
N VAL A 122 -3.01 0.35 5.72
CA VAL A 122 -3.45 1.73 5.89
C VAL A 122 -3.12 2.50 4.61
N ILE A 123 -4.12 3.16 4.05
CA ILE A 123 -4.00 4.03 2.89
C ILE A 123 -4.17 5.47 3.37
N SER A 124 -3.19 6.33 3.12
CA SER A 124 -3.27 7.76 3.35
C SER A 124 -3.33 8.51 2.03
N ILE A 125 -4.29 9.45 1.91
CA ILE A 125 -4.42 10.36 0.76
C ILE A 125 -4.15 11.77 1.29
N ALA A 126 -2.97 12.30 1.02
CA ALA A 126 -2.51 13.60 1.50
C ALA A 126 -2.54 14.66 0.40
N ILE A 127 -2.67 15.92 0.82
CA ILE A 127 -2.56 17.10 -0.03
C ILE A 127 -1.29 17.91 0.32
N PRO A 128 -0.79 18.76 -0.59
CA PRO A 128 0.44 19.53 -0.37
C PRO A 128 0.43 20.39 0.91
N THR A 129 -0.74 20.89 1.32
CA THR A 129 -0.95 21.75 2.49
C THR A 129 -0.97 21.01 3.83
N GLY A 130 -0.98 19.67 3.84
CA GLY A 130 -0.80 18.87 5.03
C GLY A 130 -1.95 17.94 5.42
N PRO A 131 -3.24 18.29 5.34
CA PRO A 131 -4.33 17.38 5.67
C PRO A 131 -4.31 16.09 4.85
N ALA A 132 -4.79 14.99 5.46
CA ALA A 132 -4.91 13.69 4.81
C ALA A 132 -6.19 12.98 5.22
N LEU A 133 -6.66 12.10 4.34
CA LEU A 133 -7.71 11.11 4.61
C LEU A 133 -7.04 9.75 4.80
N THR A 134 -7.54 8.96 5.75
CA THR A 134 -6.99 7.63 6.06
C THR A 134 -8.07 6.58 5.92
N TYR A 135 -7.71 5.44 5.31
CA TYR A 135 -8.54 4.26 5.13
C TYR A 135 -7.75 3.04 5.59
N GLU A 136 -8.36 2.23 6.44
CA GLU A 136 -7.69 1.06 6.98
C GLU A 136 -8.53 -0.21 6.83
N ALA A 137 -7.85 -1.34 6.67
CA ALA A 137 -8.49 -2.64 6.69
C ALA A 137 -7.51 -3.75 7.03
N SER A 138 -8.05 -4.83 7.56
CA SER A 138 -7.30 -6.03 7.90
C SER A 138 -7.89 -7.28 7.24
N CYS A 139 -7.05 -8.31 7.13
CA CYS A 139 -7.44 -9.64 6.73
C CYS A 139 -6.82 -10.63 7.70
N LYS A 140 -7.66 -11.37 8.43
CA LYS A 140 -7.22 -12.42 9.36
C LYS A 140 -6.95 -13.71 8.59
N GLY A 141 -6.01 -14.51 9.09
CA GLY A 141 -5.64 -15.80 8.53
C GLY A 141 -4.65 -16.52 9.45
N ILE A 142 -3.97 -17.51 8.91
CA ILE A 142 -2.96 -18.28 9.63
C ILE A 142 -1.69 -18.44 8.80
N ILE A 143 -0.56 -18.60 9.47
CA ILE A 143 0.72 -18.91 8.82
C ILE A 143 0.78 -20.41 8.54
N THR A 144 1.09 -20.79 7.30
CA THR A 144 1.31 -22.18 6.89
C THR A 144 2.59 -22.76 7.49
N GLN A 145 2.81 -24.05 7.32
CA GLN A 145 4.07 -24.70 7.71
C GLN A 145 5.13 -24.69 6.60
N GLU A 146 4.73 -24.42 5.37
CA GLU A 146 5.57 -24.39 4.19
C GLU A 146 5.10 -23.33 3.19
N LEU A 147 5.88 -23.07 2.16
CA LEU A 147 5.51 -22.19 1.07
C LEU A 147 4.51 -22.86 0.14
N ILE A 148 3.36 -22.24 -0.10
CA ILE A 148 2.29 -22.76 -0.96
C ILE A 148 1.87 -21.68 -1.97
N GLY A 149 1.94 -22.00 -3.26
CA GLY A 149 1.59 -21.09 -4.37
C GLY A 149 2.74 -20.20 -4.81
N ASN A 150 2.56 -19.58 -5.98
CA ASN A 150 3.60 -18.78 -6.65
C ASN A 150 3.13 -17.41 -7.11
N ASN A 151 1.87 -17.03 -6.85
CA ASN A 151 1.34 -15.72 -7.21
C ASN A 151 1.63 -14.69 -6.11
N GLY A 152 1.43 -13.41 -6.47
CA GLY A 152 1.53 -12.32 -5.51
C GLY A 152 2.96 -11.92 -5.16
N PHE A 153 3.18 -11.46 -3.94
CA PHE A 153 4.46 -10.96 -3.44
C PHE A 153 4.49 -10.96 -1.89
N GLY A 154 5.66 -10.68 -1.32
CA GLY A 154 5.82 -10.61 0.14
C GLY A 154 5.56 -11.94 0.81
N TYR A 155 4.68 -11.94 1.79
CA TYR A 155 4.35 -13.11 2.60
C TYR A 155 3.15 -13.92 2.07
N ASP A 156 2.68 -13.65 0.85
CA ASP A 156 1.54 -14.35 0.24
C ASP A 156 1.67 -15.89 0.26
N PRO A 157 2.87 -16.49 0.06
CA PRO A 157 3.03 -17.95 0.06
C PRO A 157 2.84 -18.62 1.42
N ILE A 158 2.89 -17.87 2.51
CA ILE A 158 2.74 -18.44 3.86
C ILE A 158 1.49 -17.93 4.57
N PHE A 159 0.71 -17.04 3.97
CA PHE A 159 -0.52 -16.53 4.56
C PHE A 159 -1.74 -17.27 4.00
N TYR A 160 -2.35 -18.11 4.82
CA TYR A 160 -3.50 -18.92 4.47
C TYR A 160 -4.79 -18.26 4.93
N TYR A 161 -5.72 -18.10 3.99
CA TYR A 161 -7.05 -17.57 4.23
C TYR A 161 -8.06 -18.71 4.32
N GLU A 162 -8.59 -18.93 5.51
CA GLU A 162 -9.37 -20.12 5.83
C GLU A 162 -10.69 -20.23 5.05
N GLU A 163 -11.39 -19.09 4.82
CA GLU A 163 -12.68 -19.11 4.12
C GLU A 163 -12.58 -19.60 2.66
N LEU A 164 -11.46 -19.40 1.99
CA LEU A 164 -11.23 -19.88 0.63
C LEU A 164 -10.33 -21.13 0.58
N ASN A 165 -9.85 -21.61 1.71
CA ASN A 165 -8.92 -22.75 1.78
C ASN A 165 -7.70 -22.59 0.86
N LYS A 166 -7.14 -21.39 0.79
CA LYS A 166 -6.00 -21.03 -0.08
C LYS A 166 -5.04 -20.11 0.62
N THR A 167 -3.75 -20.21 0.29
CA THR A 167 -2.82 -19.10 0.57
C THR A 167 -3.09 -17.95 -0.41
N PHE A 168 -2.68 -16.74 -0.05
CA PHE A 168 -2.77 -15.60 -0.97
C PHE A 168 -2.00 -15.87 -2.27
N ALA A 169 -0.89 -16.62 -2.21
CA ALA A 169 -0.13 -17.01 -3.40
C ALA A 169 -0.77 -18.12 -4.25
N ALA A 170 -1.79 -18.81 -3.74
CA ALA A 170 -2.59 -19.79 -4.49
C ALA A 170 -3.87 -19.19 -5.09
N MET A 171 -4.16 -17.93 -4.79
CA MET A 171 -5.32 -17.20 -5.31
C MET A 171 -5.03 -16.58 -6.68
N THR A 172 -6.10 -16.36 -7.45
CA THR A 172 -6.03 -15.43 -8.58
C THR A 172 -5.95 -13.99 -8.06
N PRO A 173 -5.50 -13.02 -8.87
CA PRO A 173 -5.51 -11.59 -8.49
C PRO A 173 -6.89 -11.11 -8.04
N GLU A 174 -7.95 -11.57 -8.69
CA GLU A 174 -9.35 -11.20 -8.40
C GLU A 174 -9.80 -11.79 -7.04
N GLU A 175 -9.52 -13.09 -6.80
CA GLU A 175 -9.81 -13.73 -5.52
C GLU A 175 -9.09 -12.99 -4.38
N LYS A 176 -7.78 -12.78 -4.52
CA LYS A 176 -6.99 -12.05 -3.51
C LYS A 176 -7.51 -10.64 -3.29
N SER A 177 -7.78 -9.91 -4.36
CA SER A 177 -8.33 -8.56 -4.28
C SER A 177 -9.66 -8.51 -3.54
N SER A 178 -10.51 -9.54 -3.67
CA SER A 178 -11.81 -9.57 -3.00
C SER A 178 -11.73 -9.72 -1.48
N VAL A 179 -10.69 -10.35 -0.95
CA VAL A 179 -10.59 -10.70 0.49
C VAL A 179 -9.46 -10.01 1.23
N SER A 180 -8.42 -9.57 0.53
CA SER A 180 -7.21 -9.04 1.16
C SER A 180 -7.43 -7.70 1.89
N HIS A 181 -6.55 -7.43 2.85
CA HIS A 181 -6.44 -6.15 3.56
C HIS A 181 -6.44 -4.95 2.60
N ARG A 182 -5.53 -4.95 1.61
CA ARG A 182 -5.45 -3.87 0.62
C ARG A 182 -6.69 -3.78 -0.26
N GLY A 183 -7.21 -4.91 -0.72
CA GLY A 183 -8.44 -4.93 -1.50
C GLY A 183 -9.63 -4.34 -0.74
N LYS A 184 -9.74 -4.63 0.57
CA LYS A 184 -10.77 -4.05 1.45
C LYS A 184 -10.58 -2.54 1.62
N ALA A 185 -9.37 -2.07 1.93
CA ALA A 185 -9.07 -0.64 2.08
C ALA A 185 -9.32 0.14 0.78
N LEU A 186 -8.89 -0.39 -0.37
CA LEU A 186 -9.11 0.24 -1.67
C LEU A 186 -10.58 0.29 -2.08
N ARG A 187 -11.40 -0.69 -1.67
CA ARG A 187 -12.85 -0.61 -1.89
C ARG A 187 -13.49 0.51 -1.08
N GLN A 188 -13.03 0.80 0.14
CA GLN A 188 -13.50 1.96 0.90
C GLN A 188 -13.18 3.25 0.14
N VAL A 189 -11.93 3.41 -0.34
CA VAL A 189 -11.52 4.55 -1.18
C VAL A 189 -12.39 4.66 -2.42
N LYS A 190 -12.62 3.55 -3.13
CA LYS A 190 -13.44 3.52 -4.35
C LYS A 190 -14.89 3.94 -4.09
N ASN A 191 -15.47 3.47 -3.01
CA ASN A 191 -16.86 3.79 -2.64
C ASN A 191 -17.02 5.26 -2.24
N GLU A 192 -15.96 5.90 -1.76
CA GLU A 192 -15.95 7.30 -1.36
C GLU A 192 -15.30 8.25 -2.37
N ILE A 193 -14.97 7.78 -3.56
CA ILE A 193 -14.17 8.54 -4.53
C ILE A 193 -14.75 9.92 -4.87
N GLU A 194 -16.06 10.05 -4.98
CA GLU A 194 -16.71 11.33 -5.23
C GLU A 194 -16.56 12.31 -4.06
N LYS A 195 -16.64 11.80 -2.82
CA LYS A 195 -16.42 12.60 -1.61
C LYS A 195 -14.96 13.05 -1.52
N ILE A 196 -14.02 12.14 -1.82
CA ILE A 196 -12.60 12.44 -1.88
C ILE A 196 -12.34 13.56 -2.90
N ILE A 197 -12.88 13.46 -4.10
CA ILE A 197 -12.72 14.49 -5.14
C ILE A 197 -13.30 15.84 -4.69
N LYS A 198 -14.48 15.84 -4.05
CA LYS A 198 -15.06 17.07 -3.49
C LYS A 198 -14.15 17.67 -2.43
N TRP A 199 -13.64 16.87 -1.52
CA TRP A 199 -12.70 17.28 -0.49
C TRP A 199 -11.41 17.87 -1.11
N LEU A 200 -10.80 17.19 -2.09
CA LEU A 200 -9.63 17.68 -2.81
C LEU A 200 -9.88 19.05 -3.48
N ASN A 201 -11.06 19.22 -4.08
CA ASN A 201 -11.42 20.50 -4.73
C ASN A 201 -11.64 21.65 -3.74
N ILE A 202 -12.03 21.37 -2.50
CA ILE A 202 -12.19 22.36 -1.42
C ILE A 202 -10.81 22.73 -0.84
N GLN A 203 -9.97 21.72 -0.63
CA GLN A 203 -8.69 21.91 0.07
C GLN A 203 -7.56 22.45 -0.83
N ILE A 204 -7.67 22.25 -2.15
CA ILE A 204 -6.69 22.76 -3.12
C ILE A 204 -7.37 23.83 -3.96
N PRO A 205 -7.11 25.12 -3.70
CA PRO A 205 -7.67 26.22 -4.46
C PRO A 205 -7.37 26.09 -5.95
N LYS A 206 -8.30 26.53 -6.80
CA LYS A 206 -8.16 26.42 -8.27
C LYS A 206 -6.94 27.14 -8.80
N ASP A 207 -6.52 28.20 -8.15
CA ASP A 207 -5.37 29.03 -8.53
C ASP A 207 -4.03 28.40 -8.15
N GLU A 208 -4.03 27.42 -7.22
CA GLU A 208 -2.89 26.61 -6.82
C GLU A 208 -2.87 25.23 -7.50
N LYS A 209 -3.80 24.96 -8.42
CA LYS A 209 -3.73 23.76 -9.26
C LYS A 209 -2.55 23.92 -10.21
N PHE A 210 -1.41 23.54 -9.70
CA PHE A 210 -0.13 23.56 -10.38
C PHE A 210 -0.28 23.03 -11.81
N ASN A 211 0.11 23.83 -12.78
CA ASN A 211 0.41 23.40 -14.13
C ASN A 211 1.65 22.51 -14.06
N ALA A 212 1.47 21.22 -13.85
CA ALA A 212 2.55 20.21 -13.80
C ALA A 212 3.35 20.15 -15.13
N GLY A 213 2.96 20.94 -16.15
CA GLY A 213 3.65 21.08 -17.40
C GLY A 213 4.86 22.05 -17.40
N ASN A 214 5.00 22.92 -16.40
CA ASN A 214 5.99 24.00 -16.46
C ASN A 214 7.27 23.78 -15.63
N ILE A 215 7.43 22.67 -14.91
CA ILE A 215 8.63 22.43 -14.08
C ILE A 215 9.80 21.85 -14.89
N TYR A 216 9.58 21.33 -16.08
CA TYR A 216 10.61 20.62 -16.86
C TYR A 216 11.08 21.30 -18.17
N CYS A 217 10.68 22.55 -18.44
CA CYS A 217 11.09 23.26 -19.66
C CYS A 217 11.93 24.53 -19.43
N SER A 218 12.75 24.57 -18.39
CA SER A 218 13.74 25.64 -18.26
C SER A 218 15.09 25.10 -17.84
N ASN A 219 15.77 24.44 -18.79
CA ASN A 219 17.22 24.35 -18.89
C ASN A 219 17.57 23.66 -20.20
N THR A 220 17.60 24.44 -21.25
CA THR A 220 18.47 24.26 -22.42
C THR A 220 19.51 25.36 -22.41
#